data_b2f1d2ef1aadb2e1e9f4bb583e2339a9
#
_entry.id   b2f1d2ef1aadb2e1e9f4bb583e2339a9
#
_cell.length_a   1.000
_cell.length_b   1.000
_cell.length_c   1.000
_cell.angle_alpha   90.00
_cell.angle_beta   90.00
_cell.angle_gamma   90.00
#
_symmetry.space_group_name_H-M   'P 1'
#
loop_
_entity.id
_entity.type
_entity.pdbx_description
1 polymer ?
#
loop_
_entity_poly.entity_id
_entity_poly.type
_entity_poly.pdbx_seq_one_letter_code
_entity_poly.pdbx_strand_id
1 'polypeptide(L)'
;MRDGWNAMREQVMTNLLRQKFALPEFRERLLATGNQELVEKNTWHDMYWGACVCPKHKGEGQNRLGILLMQVREELRAGQA
;
A
#
# COMPACT_ATOMS: atom_id res chain seq x y z
N MET A 1 7.35 1.98 22.22
CA MET A 1 8.49 2.33 21.34
C MET A 1 8.00 2.61 19.95
N ARG A 2 8.53 3.65 19.29
CA ARG A 2 8.07 4.05 17.97
C ARG A 2 8.28 2.97 16.91
N ASP A 3 9.42 2.32 16.95
CA ASP A 3 9.72 1.28 15.96
C ASP A 3 8.77 0.09 16.09
N GLY A 4 8.50 -0.31 17.32
CA GLY A 4 7.53 -1.38 17.55
C GLY A 4 6.12 -0.99 17.12
N TRP A 5 5.74 0.25 17.37
CA TRP A 5 4.44 0.76 16.95
C TRP A 5 4.29 0.76 15.43
N ASN A 6 5.31 1.22 14.71
CA ASN A 6 5.27 1.26 13.25
C ASN A 6 5.23 -0.15 12.65
N ALA A 7 6.01 -1.07 13.20
CA ALA A 7 6.00 -2.46 12.74
C ALA A 7 4.63 -3.10 12.96
N MET A 8 4.02 -2.85 14.12
CA MET A 8 2.69 -3.37 14.44
C MET A 8 1.63 -2.79 13.51
N ARG A 9 1.68 -1.48 13.28
CA ARG A 9 0.73 -0.79 12.41
C ARG A 9 0.80 -1.33 10.98
N GLU A 10 1.99 -1.53 10.48
CA GLU A 10 2.17 -2.07 9.12
C GLU A 10 1.76 -3.53 9.04
N GLN A 11 1.98 -4.30 10.09
CA GLN A 11 1.53 -5.69 10.14
C GLN A 11 0.01 -5.77 10.06
N VAL A 12 -0.69 -4.93 10.82
CA VAL A 12 -2.15 -4.86 10.79
C VAL A 12 -2.63 -4.46 9.40
N MET A 13 -2.03 -3.44 8.82
CA MET A 13 -2.40 -2.98 7.48
C MET A 13 -2.17 -4.07 6.44
N THR A 14 -1.04 -4.75 6.50
CA THR A 14 -0.74 -5.84 5.57
C THR A 14 -1.80 -6.94 5.65
N ASN A 15 -2.20 -7.32 6.86
CA ASN A 15 -3.22 -8.33 7.04
C ASN A 15 -4.57 -7.90 6.47
N LEU A 16 -4.92 -6.62 6.66
CA LEU A 16 -6.16 -6.08 6.08
C LEU A 16 -6.12 -6.10 4.56
N LEU A 17 -4.98 -5.74 3.98
CA LEU A 17 -4.81 -5.76 2.53
C LEU A 17 -4.89 -7.18 1.99
N ARG A 18 -4.30 -8.15 2.66
CA ARG A 18 -4.38 -9.55 2.25
C ARG A 18 -5.82 -10.03 2.24
N GLN A 19 -6.61 -9.65 3.24
CA GLN A 19 -8.02 -10.02 3.30
C GLN A 19 -8.81 -9.37 2.16
N LYS A 20 -8.59 -8.09 1.93
CA LYS A 20 -9.30 -7.36 0.88
C LYS A 20 -8.98 -7.93 -0.50
N PHE A 21 -7.70 -8.11 -0.79
CA PHE A 21 -7.26 -8.54 -2.11
C PHE A 21 -7.30 -10.06 -2.30
N ALA A 22 -7.79 -10.80 -1.32
CA ALA A 22 -8.19 -12.20 -1.52
C ALA A 22 -9.50 -12.30 -2.29
N LEU A 23 -10.31 -11.24 -2.29
CA LEU A 23 -11.54 -11.19 -3.05
C LEU A 23 -11.22 -11.07 -4.54
N PRO A 24 -11.83 -11.92 -5.40
CA PRO A 24 -11.45 -11.97 -6.82
C PRO A 24 -11.46 -10.63 -7.54
N GLU A 25 -12.47 -9.79 -7.28
CA GLU A 25 -12.60 -8.50 -7.93
C GLU A 25 -11.40 -7.59 -7.63
N PHE A 26 -11.03 -7.49 -6.36
CA PHE A 26 -9.91 -6.63 -5.96
C PHE A 26 -8.57 -7.24 -6.36
N ARG A 27 -8.46 -8.56 -6.26
CA ARG A 27 -7.25 -9.27 -6.66
C ARG A 27 -6.94 -9.02 -8.14
N GLU A 28 -7.94 -9.14 -9.00
CA GLU A 28 -7.75 -8.92 -10.43
C GLU A 28 -7.31 -7.49 -10.74
N ARG A 29 -7.88 -6.51 -10.05
CA ARG A 29 -7.51 -5.11 -10.23
C ARG A 29 -6.06 -4.86 -9.83
N LEU A 30 -5.63 -5.44 -8.71
CA LEU A 30 -4.26 -5.26 -8.25
C LEU A 30 -3.28 -5.93 -9.21
N LEU A 31 -3.58 -7.15 -9.65
CA LEU A 31 -2.72 -7.87 -10.59
C LEU A 31 -2.66 -7.17 -11.95
N ALA A 32 -3.74 -6.52 -12.36
CA ALA A 32 -3.79 -5.78 -13.63
C ALA A 32 -2.84 -4.59 -13.65
N THR A 33 -2.41 -4.10 -12.49
CA THR A 33 -1.43 -3.01 -12.44
C THR A 33 -0.04 -3.44 -12.91
N GLY A 34 0.19 -4.76 -13.05
CA GLY A 34 1.44 -5.29 -13.59
C GLY A 34 2.62 -4.97 -12.69
N ASN A 35 3.62 -4.30 -13.24
CA ASN A 35 4.81 -3.90 -12.49
C ASN A 35 4.84 -2.40 -12.20
N GLN A 36 3.72 -1.71 -12.36
CA GLN A 36 3.67 -0.27 -12.14
C GLN A 36 3.93 0.05 -10.68
N GLU A 37 4.59 1.18 -10.45
CA GLU A 37 4.74 1.71 -9.11
C GLU A 37 3.39 2.21 -8.60
N LEU A 38 3.03 1.79 -7.39
CA LEU A 38 1.77 2.18 -6.79
C LEU A 38 2.03 3.24 -5.73
N VAL A 39 1.43 4.41 -5.90
CA VAL A 39 1.56 5.53 -4.95
C VAL A 39 0.17 5.96 -4.51
N GLU A 40 -0.06 5.94 -3.20
CA GLU A 40 -1.30 6.44 -2.62
C GLU A 40 -1.21 7.94 -2.44
N LYS A 41 -1.86 8.68 -3.33
CA LYS A 41 -1.87 10.14 -3.30
C LYS A 41 -3.03 10.66 -2.46
N ASN A 42 -2.76 11.70 -1.69
CA ASN A 42 -3.80 12.32 -0.87
C ASN A 42 -3.56 13.83 -0.80
N THR A 43 -4.55 14.56 -0.25
CA THR A 43 -4.45 16.00 -0.03
C THR A 43 -4.64 16.38 1.44
N TRP A 44 -4.76 15.38 2.32
CA TRP A 44 -5.03 15.59 3.74
C TRP A 44 -3.82 15.39 4.62
N HIS A 45 -2.63 15.55 4.03
CA HIS A 45 -1.35 15.57 4.75
C HIS A 45 -0.94 14.24 5.37
N ASP A 46 -1.43 13.12 4.82
CA ASP A 46 -0.96 11.81 5.23
C ASP A 46 0.34 11.48 4.48
N MET A 47 1.45 11.68 5.16
CA MET A 47 2.77 11.44 4.58
C MET A 47 3.37 10.11 5.04
N TYR A 48 2.61 9.33 5.78
CA TYR A 48 3.07 7.99 6.18
C TYR A 48 2.54 6.93 5.21
N TRP A 49 1.22 6.80 5.10
CA TRP A 49 0.62 5.80 4.24
C TRP A 49 0.69 6.18 2.76
N GLY A 50 0.66 7.46 2.47
CA GLY A 50 0.68 7.94 1.10
C GLY A 50 1.65 9.07 0.88
N ALA A 51 1.45 9.77 -0.23
CA ALA A 51 2.18 10.97 -0.57
C ALA A 51 1.19 12.12 -0.70
N CYS A 52 1.44 13.22 0.00
CA CYS A 52 0.54 14.37 -0.01
C CYS A 52 0.85 15.27 -1.20
N VAL A 53 -0.12 15.45 -2.09
CA VAL A 53 0.03 16.26 -3.30
C VAL A 53 -0.49 17.70 -3.12
N CYS A 54 -0.73 18.12 -1.87
CA CYS A 54 -1.13 19.50 -1.62
C CYS A 54 0.02 20.46 -1.92
N PRO A 55 -0.28 21.79 -2.09
CA PRO A 55 0.77 22.76 -2.41
C PRO A 55 1.91 22.81 -1.39
N LYS A 56 1.63 22.49 -0.13
CA LYS A 56 2.65 22.50 0.92
C LYS A 56 3.62 21.33 0.80
N HIS A 57 3.11 20.12 0.51
CA HIS A 57 3.92 18.90 0.52
C HIS A 57 4.38 18.44 -0.85
N LYS A 58 3.71 18.88 -1.91
CA LYS A 58 4.16 18.68 -3.31
C LYS A 58 4.45 17.23 -3.69
N GLY A 59 3.67 16.30 -3.16
CA GLY A 59 3.84 14.89 -3.47
C GLY A 59 4.81 14.15 -2.56
N GLU A 60 5.27 14.78 -1.49
CA GLU A 60 6.15 14.11 -0.53
C GLU A 60 5.39 13.12 0.34
N GLY A 61 6.08 12.12 0.84
CA GLY A 61 5.52 11.13 1.74
C GLY A 61 6.22 9.79 1.62
N GLN A 62 6.04 8.93 2.63
CA GLN A 62 6.68 7.63 2.66
C GLN A 62 5.99 6.57 1.81
N ASN A 63 4.72 6.81 1.45
CA ASN A 63 3.95 5.89 0.60
C ASN A 63 3.96 4.44 1.12
N ARG A 64 3.84 4.26 2.44
CA ARG A 64 3.89 2.90 3.01
C ARG A 64 2.76 2.02 2.48
N LEU A 65 1.57 2.59 2.30
CA LEU A 65 0.44 1.84 1.77
C LEU A 65 0.72 1.34 0.34
N GLY A 66 1.27 2.21 -0.52
CA GLY A 66 1.64 1.82 -1.86
C GLY A 66 2.69 0.71 -1.87
N ILE A 67 3.69 0.82 -0.98
CA ILE A 67 4.73 -0.20 -0.85
C ILE A 67 4.11 -1.54 -0.43
N LEU A 68 3.20 -1.52 0.55
CA LEU A 68 2.54 -2.74 1.01
C LEU A 68 1.64 -3.34 -0.08
N LEU A 69 0.97 -2.49 -0.87
CA LEU A 69 0.16 -2.96 -1.99
C LEU A 69 1.02 -3.67 -3.02
N MET A 70 2.18 -3.13 -3.35
CA MET A 70 3.11 -3.77 -4.28
C MET A 70 3.61 -5.10 -3.72
N GLN A 71 3.83 -5.17 -2.42
CA GLN A 71 4.24 -6.40 -1.75
C GLN A 71 3.14 -7.47 -1.82
N VAL A 72 1.90 -7.09 -1.52
CA VAL A 72 0.76 -8.00 -1.61
C VAL A 72 0.57 -8.48 -3.04
N ARG A 73 0.78 -7.60 -4.02
CA ARG A 73 0.69 -7.96 -5.43
C ARG A 73 1.69 -9.07 -5.78
N GLU A 74 2.92 -8.98 -5.29
CA GLU A 74 3.91 -10.04 -5.51
C GLU A 74 3.52 -11.34 -4.84
N GLU A 75 2.96 -11.28 -3.64
CA GLU A 75 2.47 -12.46 -2.94
C GLU A 75 1.37 -13.16 -3.75
N LEU A 76 0.47 -12.37 -4.34
CA LEU A 76 -0.61 -12.93 -5.15
C LEU A 76 -0.08 -13.62 -6.41
N ARG A 77 0.93 -13.03 -7.04
CA ARG A 77 1.56 -13.65 -8.20
C ARG A 77 2.20 -14.99 -7.84
N ALA A 78 2.91 -15.01 -6.73
CA ALA A 78 3.57 -16.24 -6.27
C ALA A 78 2.55 -17.32 -5.95
N GLY A 79 1.42 -16.94 -5.37
CA GLY A 79 0.36 -17.87 -5.02
C GLY A 79 -0.40 -18.42 -6.21
N GLN A 80 -0.24 -17.83 -7.39
CA GLN A 80 -0.90 -18.29 -8.61
C GLN A 80 -0.09 -19.37 -9.34
N ALA A 81 1.12 -19.59 -8.94
CA ALA A 81 2.01 -20.51 -9.61
C ALA A 81 1.55 -21.99 -9.50
#